data_bea7fc632c4385ff87ce9f42f43306c4
#
_entry.id   bea7fc632c4385ff87ce9f42f43306c4
#
_cell.length_a   1.000
_cell.length_b   1.000
_cell.length_c   1.000
_cell.angle_alpha   90.00
_cell.angle_beta   90.00
_cell.angle_gamma   90.00
#
_symmetry.space_group_name_H-M   'P 1'
#
loop_
_entity.id
_entity.type
_entity.pdbx_description
1 polymer ?
#
loop_
_entity_poly.entity_id
_entity_poly.type
_entity_poly.pdbx_seq_one_letter_code
_entity_poly.pdbx_strand_id
1 'polypeptide(L)'
;FDLMNAAEYIKYNDIAYKEAIKDGIASITTTQKHSEYDTNWQDEVLKTALVQDYNVSLSGGGDSGSYFVSAGYYNNDGVSYGNTFDRYSFRVNTQGKKGWFSFGENLAYSLTNTDPNQTNTYNDFLRMMPTIPVYDENNPGGYGYGDAAKYNTFGVNPIARENLEKRHMRQNRLNGSLWLEFKPFEFLSYKFNGGVDLYFYENSWFRGEGNWQQNQEHRDPESQKARDNTYNMLIEHTLNFNKDFGKHHVDAVLGTTYQHHEWEGLWASRLNFPMLGNGDYLTVLNAGQSNQQNTNSISENAMISYLGRVNYIYDDKYYLTATFRRDGTSRLAKENRWGNFPSVSAAWRISKESFFKVPWIDDLKIRGNWGRLGNASIGDWDYVGTINQSIVTVFGGAIVPGATQVKLVNTNLVWETKETVNIGFDASFLNSRLTFSAEYYHSKTKDVLTEMPIAISTGNQEGAPKANAASLRNRGFELSLGWKDQVSDFKYGALLNITTLSNKVLSLGYEKPFIDSGQARTRLNGPLAEFFLYKTDGIFKTQEQIDNYVTPDGEPIMISGK
;
A
#
# COMPACT_ATOMS: atom_id res chain seq x y z
N PHE A 1 20.73 -5.13 -18.02
CA PHE A 1 20.87 -3.92 -18.85
C PHE A 1 22.16 -3.99 -19.64
N ASP A 2 22.19 -3.35 -20.80
CA ASP A 2 23.42 -3.18 -21.60
C ASP A 2 24.11 -1.89 -21.13
N LEU A 3 25.08 -2.02 -20.25
CA LEU A 3 25.80 -0.89 -19.66
C LEU A 3 27.16 -0.72 -20.36
N MET A 4 27.64 0.53 -20.42
CA MET A 4 28.99 0.81 -20.94
C MET A 4 30.06 0.19 -20.04
N ASN A 5 31.06 -0.44 -20.64
CA ASN A 5 32.30 -0.79 -20.00
C ASN A 5 33.21 0.46 -19.80
N ALA A 6 34.32 0.32 -19.08
CA ALA A 6 35.20 1.46 -18.80
C ALA A 6 35.75 2.12 -20.07
N ALA A 7 36.12 1.36 -21.08
CA ALA A 7 36.66 1.90 -22.34
C ALA A 7 35.62 2.74 -23.11
N GLU A 8 34.40 2.27 -23.16
CA GLU A 8 33.28 2.99 -23.79
C GLU A 8 32.92 4.23 -22.99
N TYR A 9 32.82 4.12 -21.66
CA TYR A 9 32.56 5.24 -20.77
C TYR A 9 33.63 6.35 -20.94
N ILE A 10 34.92 6.01 -20.88
CA ILE A 10 36.05 6.93 -21.07
C ILE A 10 35.96 7.65 -22.40
N LYS A 11 35.71 6.90 -23.48
CA LYS A 11 35.57 7.47 -24.82
C LYS A 11 34.48 8.54 -24.91
N TYR A 12 33.28 8.25 -24.40
CA TYR A 12 32.17 9.21 -24.45
C TYR A 12 32.37 10.38 -23.47
N ASN A 13 32.91 10.10 -22.29
CA ASN A 13 33.24 11.11 -21.29
C ASN A 13 34.27 12.10 -21.85
N ASP A 14 35.37 11.63 -22.49
CA ASP A 14 36.38 12.47 -23.10
C ASP A 14 35.82 13.34 -24.24
N ILE A 15 34.91 12.82 -25.03
CA ILE A 15 34.23 13.62 -26.07
C ILE A 15 33.42 14.74 -25.41
N ALA A 16 32.64 14.43 -24.36
CA ALA A 16 31.82 15.42 -23.68
C ALA A 16 32.69 16.53 -23.05
N TYR A 17 33.81 16.17 -22.39
CA TYR A 17 34.73 17.14 -21.80
C TYR A 17 35.42 18.01 -22.88
N LYS A 18 35.86 17.43 -23.97
CA LYS A 18 36.48 18.18 -25.07
C LYS A 18 35.53 19.21 -25.68
N GLU A 19 34.28 18.83 -25.92
CA GLU A 19 33.27 19.77 -26.43
C GLU A 19 32.94 20.86 -25.39
N ALA A 20 32.79 20.50 -24.10
CA ALA A 20 32.55 21.47 -23.03
C ALA A 20 33.69 22.50 -22.90
N ILE A 21 34.97 22.08 -23.02
CA ILE A 21 36.13 22.98 -23.04
C ILE A 21 36.07 23.90 -24.25
N LYS A 22 35.79 23.37 -25.45
CA LYS A 22 35.65 24.10 -26.67
C LYS A 22 34.54 25.17 -26.61
N ASP A 23 33.42 24.83 -25.97
CA ASP A 23 32.29 25.74 -25.77
C ASP A 23 32.51 26.75 -24.65
N GLY A 24 33.68 26.71 -23.97
CA GLY A 24 34.06 27.69 -22.97
C GLY A 24 33.28 27.56 -21.65
N ILE A 25 32.83 26.39 -21.29
CA ILE A 25 32.18 26.15 -19.99
C ILE A 25 33.22 26.37 -18.89
N ALA A 26 33.13 27.48 -18.18
CA ALA A 26 34.16 27.99 -17.26
C ALA A 26 34.55 27.02 -16.11
N SER A 27 33.69 26.08 -15.77
CA SER A 27 33.95 25.06 -14.72
C SER A 27 34.72 23.83 -15.23
N ILE A 28 34.90 23.70 -16.55
CA ILE A 28 35.50 22.52 -17.19
C ILE A 28 36.75 22.99 -17.97
N THR A 29 37.91 22.81 -17.38
CA THR A 29 39.21 23.26 -17.96
C THR A 29 40.10 22.12 -18.42
N THR A 30 39.87 20.91 -17.94
CA THR A 30 40.67 19.72 -18.26
C THR A 30 39.77 18.50 -18.41
N THR A 31 40.23 17.50 -19.16
CA THR A 31 39.57 16.18 -19.23
C THR A 31 39.67 15.47 -17.87
N GLN A 32 38.67 14.66 -17.55
CA GLN A 32 38.66 13.86 -16.33
C GLN A 32 39.79 12.83 -16.38
N LYS A 33 40.46 12.60 -15.25
CA LYS A 33 41.42 11.49 -15.11
C LYS A 33 40.62 10.18 -14.94
N HIS A 34 41.05 9.16 -15.66
CA HIS A 34 40.43 7.84 -15.60
C HIS A 34 41.33 6.86 -14.85
N SER A 35 40.70 5.92 -14.15
CA SER A 35 41.37 4.79 -13.54
C SER A 35 41.54 3.63 -14.52
N GLU A 36 42.31 2.62 -14.14
CA GLU A 36 42.50 1.37 -14.87
C GLU A 36 41.45 0.30 -14.57
N TYR A 37 40.43 0.61 -13.71
CA TYR A 37 39.39 -0.31 -13.33
C TYR A 37 38.32 -0.39 -14.41
N ASP A 38 37.70 -1.59 -14.54
CA ASP A 38 36.55 -1.87 -15.39
C ASP A 38 35.56 -2.74 -14.59
N THR A 39 34.78 -2.08 -13.74
CA THR A 39 33.83 -2.72 -12.83
C THR A 39 32.48 -2.89 -13.50
N ASN A 40 32.02 -4.12 -13.66
CA ASN A 40 30.64 -4.41 -14.02
C ASN A 40 29.76 -4.40 -12.77
N TRP A 41 29.26 -3.24 -12.41
CA TRP A 41 28.43 -3.06 -11.20
C TRP A 41 27.17 -3.91 -11.19
N GLN A 42 26.63 -4.27 -12.35
CA GLN A 42 25.48 -5.16 -12.44
C GLN A 42 25.81 -6.57 -11.98
N ASP A 43 26.97 -7.11 -12.39
CA ASP A 43 27.44 -8.45 -12.02
C ASP A 43 27.88 -8.53 -10.55
N GLU A 44 28.39 -7.42 -10.00
CA GLU A 44 28.75 -7.34 -8.58
C GLU A 44 27.54 -7.39 -7.64
N VAL A 45 26.39 -6.88 -8.11
CA VAL A 45 25.21 -6.70 -7.27
C VAL A 45 24.14 -7.76 -7.53
N LEU A 46 24.03 -8.27 -8.76
CA LEU A 46 23.00 -9.24 -9.14
C LEU A 46 23.58 -10.64 -9.17
N LYS A 47 22.85 -11.57 -8.57
CA LYS A 47 23.19 -13.00 -8.54
C LYS A 47 22.01 -13.88 -8.93
N THR A 48 22.29 -15.07 -9.40
CA THR A 48 21.28 -16.11 -9.47
C THR A 48 20.86 -16.48 -8.05
N ALA A 49 19.58 -16.41 -7.75
CA ALA A 49 19.04 -16.64 -6.42
C ALA A 49 18.11 -17.85 -6.41
N LEU A 50 18.14 -18.60 -5.31
CA LEU A 50 17.30 -19.77 -5.10
C LEU A 50 16.04 -19.39 -4.32
N VAL A 51 14.89 -19.85 -4.81
CA VAL A 51 13.62 -19.80 -4.08
C VAL A 51 13.22 -21.24 -3.73
N GLN A 52 12.88 -21.46 -2.46
CA GLN A 52 12.47 -22.76 -1.93
C GLN A 52 11.11 -22.60 -1.25
N ASP A 53 10.17 -23.48 -1.58
CA ASP A 53 8.85 -23.55 -0.96
C ASP A 53 8.49 -25.01 -0.65
N TYR A 54 8.46 -25.31 0.64
CA TYR A 54 8.10 -26.63 1.15
C TYR A 54 6.83 -26.53 1.97
N ASN A 55 5.81 -27.25 1.60
CA ASN A 55 4.54 -27.28 2.32
C ASN A 55 4.09 -28.73 2.52
N VAL A 56 3.80 -29.08 3.76
CA VAL A 56 3.24 -30.39 4.13
C VAL A 56 1.89 -30.14 4.79
N SER A 57 0.87 -30.86 4.34
CA SER A 57 -0.46 -30.76 4.92
C SER A 57 -1.09 -32.14 5.14
N LEU A 58 -1.90 -32.21 6.19
CA LEU A 58 -2.71 -33.35 6.55
C LEU A 58 -4.15 -32.88 6.75
N SER A 59 -5.09 -33.56 6.10
CA SER A 59 -6.51 -33.29 6.28
C SER A 59 -7.29 -34.60 6.41
N GLY A 60 -8.38 -34.55 7.17
CA GLY A 60 -9.27 -35.67 7.33
C GLY A 60 -10.60 -35.24 7.91
N GLY A 61 -11.59 -36.13 7.87
CA GLY A 61 -12.89 -35.82 8.44
C GLY A 61 -13.94 -36.86 8.12
N GLY A 62 -15.11 -36.64 8.68
CA GLY A 62 -16.32 -37.44 8.50
C GLY A 62 -17.55 -36.60 8.85
N ASP A 63 -18.69 -37.25 9.02
CA ASP A 63 -19.99 -36.58 9.24
C ASP A 63 -20.03 -35.67 10.47
N SER A 64 -19.18 -35.94 11.47
CA SER A 64 -19.15 -35.23 12.76
C SER A 64 -18.09 -34.14 12.83
N GLY A 65 -17.17 -34.04 11.88
CA GLY A 65 -16.15 -33.00 11.88
C GLY A 65 -15.03 -33.24 10.90
N SER A 66 -14.21 -32.22 10.72
CA SER A 66 -13.02 -32.27 9.87
C SER A 66 -11.88 -31.48 10.50
N TYR A 67 -10.67 -31.81 10.05
CA TYR A 67 -9.46 -31.12 10.42
C TYR A 67 -8.55 -30.91 9.23
N PHE A 68 -7.77 -29.86 9.30
CA PHE A 68 -6.68 -29.56 8.40
C PHE A 68 -5.51 -29.02 9.22
N VAL A 69 -4.32 -29.59 8.99
CA VAL A 69 -3.07 -29.12 9.61
C VAL A 69 -2.05 -28.94 8.51
N SER A 70 -1.31 -27.85 8.51
CA SER A 70 -0.19 -27.66 7.58
C SER A 70 0.99 -26.99 8.26
N ALA A 71 2.19 -27.34 7.78
CA ALA A 71 3.44 -26.67 8.09
C ALA A 71 4.16 -26.33 6.80
N GLY A 72 4.70 -25.12 6.71
CA GLY A 72 5.39 -24.62 5.55
C GLY A 72 6.71 -23.92 5.90
N TYR A 73 7.68 -24.06 5.03
CA TYR A 73 8.92 -23.29 5.02
C TYR A 73 9.09 -22.66 3.65
N TYR A 74 9.31 -21.37 3.62
CA TYR A 74 9.58 -20.61 2.42
C TYR A 74 10.88 -19.83 2.61
N ASN A 75 11.83 -19.98 1.69
CA ASN A 75 13.05 -19.20 1.63
C ASN A 75 13.17 -18.55 0.26
N ASN A 76 13.57 -17.30 0.25
CA ASN A 76 13.85 -16.53 -0.95
C ASN A 76 15.14 -15.74 -0.75
N ASP A 77 16.23 -16.23 -1.29
CA ASP A 77 17.44 -15.46 -1.49
C ASP A 77 17.17 -14.43 -2.59
N GLY A 78 17.22 -13.14 -2.28
CA GLY A 78 17.01 -12.09 -3.27
C GLY A 78 18.07 -12.13 -4.39
N VAL A 79 17.66 -11.75 -5.59
CA VAL A 79 18.58 -11.61 -6.74
C VAL A 79 19.60 -10.49 -6.54
N SER A 80 19.33 -9.55 -5.64
CA SER A 80 20.27 -8.48 -5.27
C SER A 80 21.06 -8.84 -4.03
N TYR A 81 22.33 -8.44 -4.00
CA TYR A 81 23.24 -8.64 -2.87
C TYR A 81 22.62 -8.13 -1.55
N GLY A 82 22.74 -8.92 -0.47
CA GLY A 82 22.29 -8.55 0.87
C GLY A 82 20.81 -8.77 1.18
N ASN A 83 19.99 -9.21 0.22
CA ASN A 83 18.55 -9.41 0.44
C ASN A 83 18.22 -10.88 0.72
N THR A 84 17.60 -11.16 1.88
CA THR A 84 17.14 -12.50 2.24
C THR A 84 15.76 -12.47 2.88
N PHE A 85 15.00 -13.53 2.72
CA PHE A 85 13.67 -13.70 3.29
C PHE A 85 13.42 -15.16 3.65
N ASP A 86 13.08 -15.41 4.93
CA ASP A 86 12.65 -16.71 5.43
C ASP A 86 11.27 -16.63 6.07
N ARG A 87 10.41 -17.60 5.82
CA ARG A 87 9.13 -17.72 6.50
C ARG A 87 8.85 -19.15 6.92
N TYR A 88 8.58 -19.33 8.18
CA TYR A 88 8.00 -20.54 8.77
C TYR A 88 6.51 -20.31 9.01
N SER A 89 5.66 -21.25 8.61
CA SER A 89 4.22 -21.13 8.78
C SER A 89 3.62 -22.42 9.33
N PHE A 90 2.63 -22.27 10.19
CA PHE A 90 1.86 -23.37 10.77
C PHE A 90 0.39 -22.98 10.77
N ARG A 91 -0.49 -23.90 10.37
CA ARG A 91 -1.94 -23.69 10.37
C ARG A 91 -2.67 -24.92 10.87
N VAL A 92 -3.68 -24.68 11.70
CA VAL A 92 -4.66 -25.68 12.13
C VAL A 92 -6.06 -25.12 11.89
N ASN A 93 -6.91 -25.92 11.28
CA ASN A 93 -8.34 -25.62 11.17
C ASN A 93 -9.09 -26.89 11.59
N THR A 94 -9.96 -26.79 12.57
CA THR A 94 -10.85 -27.87 12.93
C THR A 94 -12.29 -27.40 12.98
N GLN A 95 -13.21 -28.29 12.72
CA GLN A 95 -14.62 -28.06 12.93
C GLN A 95 -15.30 -29.34 13.37
N GLY A 96 -16.30 -29.19 14.21
CA GLY A 96 -17.09 -30.30 14.71
C GLY A 96 -18.57 -29.96 14.79
N LYS A 97 -19.42 -31.00 14.71
CA LYS A 97 -20.87 -30.89 14.81
C LYS A 97 -21.42 -32.03 15.63
N LYS A 98 -22.30 -31.69 16.58
CA LYS A 98 -23.07 -32.65 17.35
C LYS A 98 -24.50 -32.17 17.57
N GLY A 99 -25.44 -32.77 16.84
CA GLY A 99 -26.84 -32.37 16.86
C GLY A 99 -27.03 -30.91 16.42
N TRP A 100 -27.57 -30.08 17.28
CA TRP A 100 -27.86 -28.66 17.05
C TRP A 100 -26.67 -27.72 17.34
N PHE A 101 -25.52 -28.26 17.79
CA PHE A 101 -24.32 -27.49 18.10
C PHE A 101 -23.22 -27.79 17.10
N SER A 102 -22.57 -26.72 16.59
CA SER A 102 -21.37 -26.81 15.77
C SER A 102 -20.32 -25.81 16.30
N PHE A 103 -19.07 -26.15 16.13
CA PHE A 103 -17.96 -25.28 16.47
C PHE A 103 -16.83 -25.43 15.44
N GLY A 104 -15.98 -24.46 15.39
CA GLY A 104 -14.74 -24.57 14.62
C GLY A 104 -13.73 -23.51 15.05
N GLU A 105 -12.47 -23.83 14.84
CA GLU A 105 -11.38 -22.90 15.02
C GLU A 105 -10.53 -22.83 13.76
N ASN A 106 -9.83 -21.71 13.63
CA ASN A 106 -8.83 -21.48 12.61
C ASN A 106 -7.67 -20.77 13.30
N LEU A 107 -6.51 -21.39 13.32
CA LEU A 107 -5.30 -20.86 13.89
C LEU A 107 -4.19 -20.88 12.85
N ALA A 108 -3.56 -19.74 12.60
CA ALA A 108 -2.40 -19.62 11.74
C ALA A 108 -1.31 -18.82 12.46
N TYR A 109 -0.11 -19.38 12.47
CA TYR A 109 1.08 -18.72 12.98
C TYR A 109 2.12 -18.62 11.90
N SER A 110 2.82 -17.49 11.82
CA SER A 110 3.99 -17.34 10.97
C SER A 110 5.10 -16.58 11.68
N LEU A 111 6.33 -17.07 11.46
CA LEU A 111 7.57 -16.38 11.79
C LEU A 111 8.27 -16.03 10.49
N THR A 112 8.58 -14.75 10.30
CA THR A 112 9.31 -14.24 9.13
C THR A 112 10.57 -13.53 9.57
N ASN A 113 11.70 -13.85 8.94
CA ASN A 113 12.95 -13.08 9.06
C ASN A 113 13.27 -12.47 7.70
N THR A 114 13.72 -11.23 7.70
CA THR A 114 14.05 -10.49 6.47
C THR A 114 15.28 -9.64 6.70
N ASP A 115 16.26 -9.76 5.83
CA ASP A 115 17.36 -8.80 5.69
C ASP A 115 17.10 -8.04 4.39
N PRO A 116 16.51 -6.83 4.44
CA PRO A 116 16.18 -6.07 3.24
C PRO A 116 17.39 -5.33 2.71
N ASN A 117 17.42 -5.07 1.40
CA ASN A 117 18.41 -4.14 0.84
C ASN A 117 18.32 -2.77 1.52
N GLN A 118 19.51 -2.20 1.77
CA GLN A 118 19.65 -0.84 2.33
C GLN A 118 19.66 0.24 1.24
N THR A 119 19.80 -0.16 -0.01
CA THR A 119 19.93 0.71 -1.19
C THR A 119 18.77 0.51 -2.16
N ASN A 120 18.57 1.48 -3.04
CA ASN A 120 17.81 1.27 -4.27
C ASN A 120 18.75 0.63 -5.30
N THR A 121 19.02 -0.65 -5.12
CA THR A 121 20.02 -1.44 -5.83
C THR A 121 20.05 -1.20 -7.34
N TYR A 122 18.90 -1.23 -8.00
CA TYR A 122 18.83 -0.99 -9.46
C TYR A 122 19.24 0.41 -9.86
N ASN A 123 18.83 1.42 -9.10
CA ASN A 123 19.20 2.81 -9.38
C ASN A 123 20.69 3.05 -9.10
N ASP A 124 21.21 2.41 -8.06
CA ASP A 124 22.58 2.64 -7.60
C ASP A 124 23.61 2.03 -8.55
N PHE A 125 23.47 0.75 -8.96
CA PHE A 125 24.44 0.16 -9.89
C PHE A 125 24.37 0.77 -11.31
N LEU A 126 23.20 1.28 -11.73
CA LEU A 126 23.06 1.99 -13.02
C LEU A 126 23.77 3.35 -13.03
N ARG A 127 24.00 3.96 -11.86
CA ARG A 127 24.64 5.26 -11.71
C ARG A 127 26.12 5.19 -11.42
N MET A 128 26.61 4.03 -10.98
CA MET A 128 28.02 3.85 -10.71
C MET A 128 28.82 3.79 -12.00
N MET A 129 29.93 4.52 -12.02
CA MET A 129 30.85 4.52 -13.15
C MET A 129 31.66 3.23 -13.18
N PRO A 130 31.86 2.59 -14.35
CA PRO A 130 32.69 1.38 -14.46
C PRO A 130 34.16 1.60 -14.11
N THR A 131 34.63 2.83 -14.09
CA THR A 131 36.00 3.23 -13.71
C THR A 131 36.22 3.31 -12.19
N ILE A 132 35.20 3.02 -11.37
CA ILE A 132 35.29 3.00 -9.90
C ILE A 132 35.37 1.54 -9.44
N PRO A 133 36.37 1.16 -8.61
CA PRO A 133 36.48 -0.18 -8.05
C PRO A 133 35.44 -0.40 -6.95
N VAL A 134 35.08 -1.66 -6.67
CA VAL A 134 34.24 -2.01 -5.51
C VAL A 134 34.93 -1.70 -4.20
N TYR A 135 36.23 -1.98 -4.11
CA TYR A 135 37.07 -1.77 -2.92
C TYR A 135 38.19 -0.80 -3.20
N ASP A 136 38.46 0.10 -2.25
CA ASP A 136 39.62 1.02 -2.26
C ASP A 136 40.08 1.27 -0.82
N GLU A 137 41.20 0.69 -0.45
CA GLU A 137 41.77 0.76 0.91
C GLU A 137 42.14 2.19 1.36
N ASN A 138 42.26 3.13 0.42
CA ASN A 138 42.53 4.53 0.75
C ASN A 138 41.31 5.30 1.21
N ASN A 139 40.14 4.73 1.06
CA ASN A 139 38.87 5.35 1.45
C ASN A 139 38.42 4.90 2.84
N PRO A 140 37.76 5.74 3.63
CA PRO A 140 37.12 5.33 4.88
C PRO A 140 36.15 4.17 4.66
N GLY A 141 36.40 3.05 5.36
CA GLY A 141 35.63 1.81 5.21
C GLY A 141 36.14 0.86 4.13
N GLY A 142 37.14 1.25 3.32
CA GLY A 142 37.77 0.36 2.33
C GLY A 142 36.99 0.15 1.04
N TYR A 143 36.08 1.02 0.68
CA TYR A 143 35.23 0.90 -0.52
C TYR A 143 35.46 2.02 -1.53
N GLY A 144 35.36 1.68 -2.82
CA GLY A 144 35.41 2.64 -3.91
C GLY A 144 34.12 3.46 -4.01
N TYR A 145 34.26 4.77 -4.21
CA TYR A 145 33.13 5.68 -4.51
C TYR A 145 33.64 6.88 -5.31
N GLY A 146 32.70 7.70 -5.80
CA GLY A 146 33.04 8.93 -6.51
C GLY A 146 33.86 9.89 -5.65
N ASP A 147 34.81 10.57 -6.29
CA ASP A 147 35.65 11.61 -5.72
C ASP A 147 35.56 12.83 -6.64
N ALA A 148 35.27 14.01 -6.08
CA ALA A 148 35.15 15.24 -6.87
C ALA A 148 36.43 15.58 -7.67
N ALA A 149 37.60 15.12 -7.21
CA ALA A 149 38.86 15.31 -7.89
C ALA A 149 39.15 14.29 -8.99
N LYS A 150 38.59 13.08 -8.90
CA LYS A 150 38.85 11.97 -9.84
C LYS A 150 37.61 11.52 -10.59
N TYR A 151 36.50 11.35 -9.87
CA TYR A 151 35.26 10.74 -10.42
C TYR A 151 34.06 11.54 -9.94
N ASN A 152 33.52 12.39 -10.78
CA ASN A 152 32.35 13.18 -10.43
C ASN A 152 31.07 12.36 -10.65
N THR A 153 30.69 11.58 -9.64
CA THR A 153 29.45 10.80 -9.66
C THR A 153 28.67 10.96 -8.36
N PHE A 154 27.35 10.95 -8.46
CA PHE A 154 26.42 10.84 -7.33
C PHE A 154 26.01 9.39 -7.08
N GLY A 155 26.64 8.41 -7.72
CA GLY A 155 26.38 6.99 -7.52
C GLY A 155 26.75 6.56 -6.10
N VAL A 156 25.92 5.69 -5.54
CA VAL A 156 26.16 4.99 -4.28
C VAL A 156 26.78 3.65 -4.60
N ASN A 157 27.90 3.31 -3.97
CA ASN A 157 28.44 1.96 -4.03
C ASN A 157 27.49 1.02 -3.26
N PRO A 158 26.71 0.19 -3.96
CA PRO A 158 25.70 -0.63 -3.31
C PRO A 158 26.29 -1.71 -2.42
N ILE A 159 27.45 -2.28 -2.77
CA ILE A 159 28.16 -3.29 -1.96
C ILE A 159 28.65 -2.67 -0.66
N ALA A 160 29.23 -1.46 -0.73
CA ALA A 160 29.68 -0.74 0.44
C ALA A 160 28.53 -0.50 1.42
N ARG A 161 27.41 0.00 0.93
CA ARG A 161 26.27 0.32 1.76
C ARG A 161 25.65 -0.91 2.40
N GLU A 162 25.48 -2.00 1.64
CA GLU A 162 24.95 -3.27 2.18
C GLU A 162 25.89 -3.91 3.22
N ASN A 163 27.20 -3.66 3.15
CA ASN A 163 28.15 -4.16 4.13
C ASN A 163 28.28 -3.27 5.36
N LEU A 164 28.19 -1.96 5.20
CA LEU A 164 28.28 -0.98 6.28
C LEU A 164 26.95 -0.77 7.02
N GLU A 165 25.82 -0.94 6.34
CA GLU A 165 24.49 -0.90 6.95
C GLU A 165 23.90 -2.32 6.98
N LYS A 166 23.51 -2.79 8.15
CA LYS A 166 22.85 -4.08 8.35
C LYS A 166 21.47 -3.85 8.95
N ARG A 167 20.47 -4.48 8.37
CA ARG A 167 19.13 -4.47 8.90
C ARG A 167 18.60 -5.90 8.99
N HIS A 168 18.04 -6.22 10.13
CA HIS A 168 17.36 -7.48 10.36
C HIS A 168 15.97 -7.20 10.92
N MET A 169 14.95 -7.74 10.26
CA MET A 169 13.55 -7.62 10.65
C MET A 169 13.00 -9.01 10.97
N ARG A 170 12.37 -9.12 12.11
CA ARG A 170 11.68 -10.34 12.55
C ARG A 170 10.22 -10.04 12.81
N GLN A 171 9.34 -10.88 12.27
CA GLN A 171 7.91 -10.72 12.41
C GLN A 171 7.29 -12.03 12.91
N ASN A 172 6.51 -11.94 13.98
CA ASN A 172 5.68 -13.03 14.47
C ASN A 172 4.23 -12.62 14.29
N ARG A 173 3.44 -13.42 13.59
CA ARG A 173 2.01 -13.17 13.43
C ARG A 173 1.21 -14.38 13.86
N LEU A 174 0.26 -14.15 14.73
CA LEU A 174 -0.73 -15.13 15.16
C LEU A 174 -2.11 -14.63 14.72
N ASN A 175 -2.75 -15.34 13.81
CA ASN A 175 -4.13 -15.09 13.41
C ASN A 175 -4.98 -16.27 13.85
N GLY A 176 -6.02 -16.02 14.62
CA GLY A 176 -6.88 -17.06 15.16
C GLY A 176 -8.33 -16.63 15.22
N SER A 177 -9.23 -17.59 15.01
CA SER A 177 -10.66 -17.41 15.24
C SER A 177 -11.30 -18.67 15.81
N LEU A 178 -12.29 -18.46 16.66
CA LEU A 178 -13.16 -19.49 17.21
C LEU A 178 -14.60 -19.11 16.91
N TRP A 179 -15.36 -20.01 16.31
CA TRP A 179 -16.79 -19.82 16.16
C TRP A 179 -17.58 -20.94 16.78
N LEU A 180 -18.76 -20.58 17.32
CA LEU A 180 -19.74 -21.48 17.92
C LEU A 180 -21.09 -21.23 17.26
N GLU A 181 -21.77 -22.26 16.81
CA GLU A 181 -23.10 -22.15 16.22
C GLU A 181 -24.09 -23.05 16.93
N PHE A 182 -25.24 -22.47 17.27
CA PHE A 182 -26.39 -23.12 17.89
C PHE A 182 -27.56 -23.07 16.92
N LYS A 183 -27.99 -24.22 16.41
CA LYS A 183 -29.07 -24.38 15.46
C LYS A 183 -30.20 -25.23 16.04
N PRO A 184 -31.03 -24.65 16.96
CA PRO A 184 -32.09 -25.38 17.64
C PRO A 184 -33.25 -25.76 16.70
N PHE A 185 -33.43 -25.02 15.61
CA PHE A 185 -34.42 -25.29 14.57
C PHE A 185 -33.73 -25.27 13.20
N GLU A 186 -34.25 -26.01 12.21
CA GLU A 186 -33.66 -26.05 10.88
C GLU A 186 -33.59 -24.67 10.21
N PHE A 187 -34.48 -23.78 10.56
CA PHE A 187 -34.62 -22.45 9.97
C PHE A 187 -33.97 -21.33 10.80
N LEU A 188 -33.44 -21.62 12.00
CA LEU A 188 -32.88 -20.59 12.90
C LEU A 188 -31.56 -21.03 13.50
N SER A 189 -30.51 -20.23 13.29
CA SER A 189 -29.23 -20.43 13.98
C SER A 189 -28.69 -19.12 14.57
N TYR A 190 -28.04 -19.28 15.72
CA TYR A 190 -27.23 -18.23 16.33
C TYR A 190 -25.76 -18.62 16.22
N LYS A 191 -24.94 -17.68 15.74
CA LYS A 191 -23.49 -17.88 15.62
C LYS A 191 -22.73 -16.79 16.37
N PHE A 192 -21.80 -17.22 17.19
CA PHE A 192 -20.74 -16.41 17.79
C PHE A 192 -19.46 -16.64 17.01
N ASN A 193 -18.71 -15.57 16.74
CA ASN A 193 -17.37 -15.62 16.18
C ASN A 193 -16.45 -14.66 16.94
N GLY A 194 -15.36 -15.18 17.49
CA GLY A 194 -14.29 -14.40 18.12
C GLY A 194 -13.01 -14.58 17.36
N GLY A 195 -12.34 -13.49 17.01
CA GLY A 195 -11.08 -13.51 16.27
C GLY A 195 -10.03 -12.59 16.87
N VAL A 196 -8.76 -12.97 16.69
CA VAL A 196 -7.59 -12.17 17.03
C VAL A 196 -6.59 -12.21 15.88
N ASP A 197 -5.91 -11.09 15.65
CA ASP A 197 -4.76 -10.99 14.75
C ASP A 197 -3.67 -10.20 15.48
N LEU A 198 -2.67 -10.93 15.96
CA LEU A 198 -1.56 -10.42 16.75
C LEU A 198 -0.32 -10.35 15.89
N TYR A 199 0.32 -9.20 15.87
CA TYR A 199 1.51 -8.97 15.06
C TYR A 199 2.59 -8.33 15.92
N PHE A 200 3.75 -8.99 16.00
CA PHE A 200 4.90 -8.55 16.75
C PHE A 200 6.07 -8.38 15.79
N TYR A 201 6.55 -7.17 15.69
CA TYR A 201 7.61 -6.78 14.78
C TYR A 201 8.83 -6.30 15.55
N GLU A 202 10.00 -6.81 15.18
CA GLU A 202 11.29 -6.36 15.66
C GLU A 202 12.15 -5.93 14.48
N ASN A 203 12.75 -4.75 14.57
CA ASN A 203 13.68 -4.22 13.59
C ASN A 203 14.98 -3.85 14.29
N SER A 204 16.07 -4.39 13.79
CA SER A 204 17.41 -4.10 14.22
C SER A 204 18.18 -3.51 13.05
N TRP A 205 18.64 -2.30 13.17
CA TRP A 205 19.48 -1.66 12.18
C TRP A 205 20.79 -1.21 12.82
N PHE A 206 21.88 -1.41 12.09
CA PHE A 206 23.22 -0.97 12.49
C PHE A 206 23.94 -0.38 11.29
N ARG A 207 24.64 0.72 11.49
CA ARG A 207 25.56 1.29 10.53
C ARG A 207 26.94 1.39 11.18
N GLY A 208 27.95 0.78 10.52
CA GLY A 208 29.35 0.91 10.85
C GLY A 208 29.96 2.18 10.29
N GLU A 209 31.22 2.38 10.57
CA GLU A 209 32.06 3.48 10.07
C GLU A 209 32.48 3.20 8.62
N GLY A 210 32.40 4.21 7.75
CA GLY A 210 32.79 4.11 6.34
C GLY A 210 31.90 4.94 5.43
N ASN A 211 32.35 5.09 4.18
CA ASN A 211 31.68 5.85 3.16
C ASN A 211 31.31 4.96 1.96
N TRP A 212 30.19 5.26 1.31
CA TRP A 212 29.71 4.57 0.10
C TRP A 212 29.38 5.52 -1.06
N GLN A 213 29.54 6.84 -0.84
CA GLN A 213 29.30 7.87 -1.86
C GLN A 213 30.18 9.08 -1.64
N GLN A 214 30.31 9.89 -2.69
CA GLN A 214 31.04 11.15 -2.66
C GLN A 214 30.41 12.15 -1.66
N ASN A 215 31.26 12.97 -1.01
CA ASN A 215 30.84 14.04 -0.10
C ASN A 215 29.98 13.56 1.07
N GLN A 216 30.11 12.32 1.47
CA GLN A 216 29.45 11.81 2.66
C GLN A 216 30.15 12.36 3.90
N GLU A 217 29.38 13.01 4.77
CA GLU A 217 29.90 13.44 6.06
C GLU A 217 30.30 12.24 6.92
N HIS A 218 31.35 12.40 7.72
CA HIS A 218 31.68 11.41 8.72
C HIS A 218 30.50 11.17 9.67
N ARG A 219 30.20 9.93 9.91
CA ARG A 219 29.12 9.51 10.81
C ARG A 219 29.58 8.45 11.75
N ASP A 220 29.36 8.69 13.03
CA ASP A 220 29.65 7.71 14.07
C ASP A 220 28.84 6.42 13.86
N PRO A 221 29.40 5.26 14.25
CA PRO A 221 28.64 4.01 14.28
C PRO A 221 27.33 4.16 15.05
N GLU A 222 26.22 3.69 14.46
CA GLU A 222 24.87 3.86 14.99
C GLU A 222 24.13 2.54 15.05
N SER A 223 23.44 2.29 16.16
CA SER A 223 22.47 1.19 16.27
C SER A 223 21.08 1.72 16.59
N GLN A 224 20.10 1.20 15.88
CA GLN A 224 18.69 1.46 16.11
C GLN A 224 17.95 0.14 16.36
N LYS A 225 17.04 0.14 17.33
CA LYS A 225 16.13 -0.96 17.61
C LYS A 225 14.71 -0.44 17.66
N ALA A 226 13.80 -1.13 16.97
CA ALA A 226 12.37 -0.86 17.06
C ALA A 226 11.60 -2.14 17.38
N ARG A 227 10.52 -1.99 18.12
CA ARG A 227 9.55 -3.05 18.41
C ARG A 227 8.17 -2.49 18.29
N ASP A 228 7.36 -3.12 17.45
CA ASP A 228 5.96 -2.77 17.23
C ASP A 228 5.08 -3.96 17.58
N ASN A 229 4.07 -3.71 18.42
CA ASN A 229 3.06 -4.68 18.76
C ASN A 229 1.71 -4.21 18.20
N THR A 230 1.01 -5.09 17.50
CA THR A 230 -0.35 -4.82 17.03
C THR A 230 -1.30 -5.89 17.55
N TYR A 231 -2.40 -5.45 18.11
CA TYR A 231 -3.47 -6.29 18.63
C TYR A 231 -4.77 -5.92 17.95
N ASN A 232 -5.29 -6.85 17.13
CA ASN A 232 -6.61 -6.72 16.52
C ASN A 232 -7.53 -7.77 17.15
N MET A 233 -8.71 -7.35 17.56
CA MET A 233 -9.75 -8.23 18.09
C MET A 233 -11.05 -8.01 17.34
N LEU A 234 -11.75 -9.10 17.05
CA LEU A 234 -13.07 -9.13 16.46
C LEU A 234 -14.00 -9.98 17.30
N ILE A 235 -15.19 -9.47 17.61
CA ILE A 235 -16.28 -10.23 18.23
C ILE A 235 -17.53 -10.00 17.40
N GLU A 236 -18.19 -11.08 17.00
CA GLU A 236 -19.39 -11.04 16.17
C GLU A 236 -20.48 -11.95 16.73
N HIS A 237 -21.69 -11.48 16.71
CA HIS A 237 -22.90 -12.24 17.02
C HIS A 237 -23.84 -12.12 15.85
N THR A 238 -24.32 -13.24 15.32
CA THR A 238 -25.32 -13.26 14.24
C THR A 238 -26.45 -14.21 14.56
N LEU A 239 -27.66 -13.75 14.27
CA LEU A 239 -28.88 -14.56 14.28
C LEU A 239 -29.33 -14.72 12.83
N ASN A 240 -29.38 -15.95 12.34
CA ASN A 240 -29.69 -16.27 10.97
C ASN A 240 -31.04 -17.01 10.91
N PHE A 241 -31.89 -16.56 10.02
CA PHE A 241 -33.17 -17.18 9.72
C PHE A 241 -33.22 -17.54 8.24
N ASN A 242 -33.56 -18.78 7.90
CA ASN A 242 -33.69 -19.25 6.54
C ASN A 242 -34.86 -20.23 6.44
N LYS A 243 -35.91 -19.91 5.63
CA LYS A 243 -37.09 -20.74 5.51
C LYS A 243 -37.83 -20.57 4.20
N ASP A 244 -38.29 -21.70 3.68
CA ASP A 244 -39.21 -21.77 2.54
C ASP A 244 -40.65 -21.82 3.00
N PHE A 245 -41.50 -21.02 2.35
CA PHE A 245 -42.95 -21.00 2.52
C PHE A 245 -43.61 -21.17 1.15
N GLY A 246 -43.66 -22.39 0.65
CA GLY A 246 -44.12 -22.69 -0.71
C GLY A 246 -43.22 -22.03 -1.75
N LYS A 247 -43.77 -21.03 -2.48
CA LYS A 247 -43.01 -20.28 -3.49
C LYS A 247 -42.17 -19.12 -2.92
N HIS A 248 -42.24 -18.86 -1.63
CA HIS A 248 -41.54 -17.77 -0.96
C HIS A 248 -40.34 -18.34 -0.23
N HIS A 249 -39.18 -17.82 -0.51
CA HIS A 249 -37.94 -18.07 0.24
C HIS A 249 -37.53 -16.80 0.98
N VAL A 250 -37.28 -16.92 2.29
CA VAL A 250 -36.82 -15.82 3.14
C VAL A 250 -35.52 -16.24 3.83
N ASP A 251 -34.48 -15.45 3.61
CA ASP A 251 -33.22 -15.50 4.35
C ASP A 251 -33.03 -14.16 5.04
N ALA A 252 -32.76 -14.17 6.35
CA ALA A 252 -32.56 -12.95 7.11
C ALA A 252 -31.39 -13.13 8.09
N VAL A 253 -30.63 -12.07 8.31
CA VAL A 253 -29.59 -12.01 9.32
C VAL A 253 -29.71 -10.72 10.14
N LEU A 254 -29.61 -10.85 11.46
CA LEU A 254 -29.36 -9.75 12.38
C LEU A 254 -28.02 -9.98 13.04
N GLY A 255 -27.21 -8.94 13.18
CA GLY A 255 -25.90 -9.09 13.77
C GLY A 255 -25.37 -7.84 14.46
N THR A 256 -24.42 -8.07 15.32
CA THR A 256 -23.59 -7.02 15.92
C THR A 256 -22.12 -7.44 15.84
N THR A 257 -21.24 -6.48 15.59
CA THR A 257 -19.80 -6.70 15.56
C THR A 257 -19.10 -5.67 16.45
N TYR A 258 -18.05 -6.09 17.11
CA TYR A 258 -17.11 -5.22 17.81
C TYR A 258 -15.71 -5.49 17.29
N GLN A 259 -15.01 -4.44 16.89
CA GLN A 259 -13.62 -4.46 16.45
C GLN A 259 -12.81 -3.54 17.37
N HIS A 260 -11.63 -4.01 17.75
CA HIS A 260 -10.66 -3.23 18.49
C HIS A 260 -9.30 -3.38 17.85
N HIS A 261 -8.61 -2.27 17.68
CA HIS A 261 -7.25 -2.19 17.14
C HIS A 261 -6.39 -1.39 18.10
N GLU A 262 -5.26 -1.95 18.46
CA GLU A 262 -4.22 -1.29 19.26
C GLU A 262 -2.87 -1.54 18.60
N TRP A 263 -2.08 -0.49 18.47
CA TRP A 263 -0.70 -0.55 18.05
C TRP A 263 0.16 0.22 19.03
N GLU A 264 1.25 -0.40 19.44
CA GLU A 264 2.29 0.22 20.26
C GLU A 264 3.64 0.06 19.58
N GLY A 265 4.36 1.18 19.36
CA GLY A 265 5.69 1.22 18.81
C GLY A 265 6.70 1.79 19.81
N LEU A 266 7.82 1.11 19.97
CA LEU A 266 8.99 1.57 20.72
C LEU A 266 10.20 1.62 19.79
N TRP A 267 10.89 2.76 19.75
CA TRP A 267 12.13 2.93 19.02
C TRP A 267 13.21 3.53 19.92
N ALA A 268 14.45 3.07 19.73
CA ALA A 268 15.60 3.62 20.43
C ALA A 268 16.86 3.57 19.56
N SER A 269 17.76 4.55 19.72
CA SER A 269 19.07 4.59 19.07
C SER A 269 20.17 5.12 19.99
N ARG A 270 21.41 4.78 19.61
CA ARG A 270 22.65 5.35 20.16
C ARG A 270 23.71 5.44 19.10
N LEU A 271 24.71 6.28 19.36
CA LEU A 271 25.92 6.43 18.55
C LEU A 271 27.18 5.95 19.31
N ASN A 272 28.30 5.88 18.58
CA ASN A 272 29.63 5.57 19.08
C ASN A 272 29.73 4.18 19.71
N PHE A 273 29.59 3.17 18.86
CA PHE A 273 29.72 1.77 19.27
C PHE A 273 31.16 1.30 19.23
N PRO A 274 31.64 0.54 20.22
CA PRO A 274 32.98 0.02 20.24
C PRO A 274 33.14 -1.12 19.23
N MET A 275 34.28 -1.09 18.53
CA MET A 275 34.73 -2.19 17.69
C MET A 275 35.43 -3.25 18.53
N LEU A 276 35.12 -4.52 18.31
CA LEU A 276 35.76 -5.66 18.94
C LEU A 276 37.09 -5.98 18.26
N GLY A 277 37.93 -6.75 18.91
CA GLY A 277 39.26 -7.09 18.39
C GLY A 277 39.28 -7.91 17.09
N ASN A 278 38.14 -8.46 16.67
CA ASN A 278 37.95 -9.15 15.39
C ASN A 278 37.43 -8.24 14.26
N GLY A 279 37.25 -6.94 14.52
CA GLY A 279 36.74 -5.96 13.55
C GLY A 279 35.22 -5.82 13.52
N ASP A 280 34.47 -6.61 14.28
CA ASP A 280 33.02 -6.46 14.43
C ASP A 280 32.66 -5.40 15.47
N TYR A 281 31.44 -4.87 15.39
CA TYR A 281 30.90 -3.94 16.39
C TYR A 281 30.05 -4.66 17.44
N LEU A 282 30.12 -4.18 18.69
CA LEU A 282 29.19 -4.61 19.73
C LEU A 282 27.88 -3.80 19.59
N THR A 283 26.89 -4.34 18.87
CA THR A 283 25.70 -3.59 18.40
C THR A 283 24.54 -3.54 19.39
N VAL A 284 24.69 -4.07 20.64
CA VAL A 284 23.65 -3.93 21.68
C VAL A 284 23.53 -2.46 22.10
N LEU A 285 22.32 -1.91 22.20
CA LEU A 285 22.11 -0.48 22.45
C LEU A 285 22.91 0.04 23.66
N ASN A 286 23.05 -0.77 24.71
CA ASN A 286 23.76 -0.36 25.92
C ASN A 286 25.28 -0.16 25.73
N ALA A 287 25.85 -0.63 24.61
CA ALA A 287 27.24 -0.42 24.27
C ALA A 287 27.50 0.94 23.59
N GLY A 288 26.47 1.58 23.05
CA GLY A 288 26.58 2.92 22.47
C GLY A 288 26.84 3.98 23.54
N GLN A 289 27.82 4.87 23.27
CA GLN A 289 28.38 5.78 24.27
C GLN A 289 27.75 7.17 24.24
N SER A 290 27.03 7.54 23.17
CA SER A 290 26.48 8.89 23.00
C SER A 290 25.14 8.92 22.31
N ASN A 291 24.49 10.09 22.32
CA ASN A 291 23.23 10.41 21.63
C ASN A 291 22.12 9.38 21.90
N GLN A 292 21.79 9.19 23.17
CA GLN A 292 20.67 8.31 23.56
C GLN A 292 19.35 8.92 23.14
N GLN A 293 18.64 8.24 22.25
CA GLN A 293 17.31 8.64 21.80
C GLN A 293 16.34 7.47 21.97
N ASN A 294 15.12 7.79 22.35
CA ASN A 294 14.02 6.84 22.41
C ASN A 294 12.68 7.54 22.24
N THR A 295 11.72 6.83 21.70
CA THR A 295 10.34 7.27 21.61
C THR A 295 9.39 6.09 21.75
N ASN A 296 8.21 6.36 22.31
CA ASN A 296 7.10 5.41 22.33
C ASN A 296 5.86 6.08 21.73
N SER A 297 5.10 5.34 20.96
CA SER A 297 3.86 5.80 20.34
C SER A 297 2.78 4.74 20.48
N ILE A 298 1.55 5.16 20.75
CA ILE A 298 0.38 4.29 20.86
C ILE A 298 -0.71 4.81 19.94
N SER A 299 -1.39 3.90 19.27
CA SER A 299 -2.56 4.16 18.44
C SER A 299 -3.64 3.14 18.78
N GLU A 300 -4.85 3.62 19.07
CA GLU A 300 -5.95 2.77 19.50
C GLU A 300 -7.25 3.26 18.88
N ASN A 301 -8.02 2.31 18.32
CA ASN A 301 -9.37 2.60 17.87
C ASN A 301 -10.30 1.41 18.03
N ALA A 302 -11.59 1.72 18.07
CA ALA A 302 -12.64 0.73 18.16
C ALA A 302 -13.80 1.06 17.20
N MET A 303 -14.48 0.01 16.74
CA MET A 303 -15.70 0.13 15.96
C MET A 303 -16.75 -0.87 16.43
N ILE A 304 -17.96 -0.38 16.62
CA ILE A 304 -19.13 -1.23 16.90
C ILE A 304 -20.14 -1.08 15.77
N SER A 305 -20.75 -2.19 15.37
CA SER A 305 -21.69 -2.21 14.26
C SER A 305 -22.93 -3.02 14.59
N TYR A 306 -24.07 -2.53 14.10
CA TYR A 306 -25.34 -3.26 14.08
C TYR A 306 -25.76 -3.44 12.63
N LEU A 307 -26.14 -4.65 12.26
CA LEU A 307 -26.53 -4.97 10.89
C LEU A 307 -27.79 -5.82 10.82
N GLY A 308 -28.56 -5.59 9.77
CA GLY A 308 -29.69 -6.43 9.40
C GLY A 308 -29.78 -6.56 7.88
N ARG A 309 -30.05 -7.77 7.40
CA ARG A 309 -30.30 -8.05 6.00
C ARG A 309 -31.49 -9.00 5.87
N VAL A 310 -32.30 -8.77 4.86
CA VAL A 310 -33.37 -9.67 4.43
C VAL A 310 -33.22 -9.90 2.94
N ASN A 311 -33.15 -11.15 2.55
CA ASN A 311 -33.27 -11.61 1.17
C ASN A 311 -34.62 -12.29 1.01
N TYR A 312 -35.37 -11.87 0.02
CA TYR A 312 -36.66 -12.46 -0.32
C TYR A 312 -36.67 -12.88 -1.79
N ILE A 313 -37.07 -14.13 -2.02
CA ILE A 313 -37.20 -14.70 -3.37
C ILE A 313 -38.62 -15.23 -3.53
N TYR A 314 -39.26 -14.87 -4.63
CA TYR A 314 -40.56 -15.40 -4.98
C TYR A 314 -40.51 -16.20 -6.29
N ASP A 315 -40.88 -17.48 -6.22
CA ASP A 315 -41.04 -18.42 -7.36
C ASP A 315 -39.78 -18.52 -8.24
N ASP A 316 -38.59 -18.31 -7.65
CA ASP A 316 -37.30 -18.21 -8.37
C ASP A 316 -37.30 -17.18 -9.53
N LYS A 317 -38.19 -16.17 -9.45
CA LYS A 317 -38.41 -15.12 -10.46
C LYS A 317 -38.04 -13.74 -9.98
N TYR A 318 -38.51 -13.38 -8.79
CA TYR A 318 -38.32 -12.04 -8.21
C TYR A 318 -37.45 -12.13 -6.99
N TYR A 319 -36.40 -11.31 -6.97
CA TYR A 319 -35.42 -11.27 -5.92
C TYR A 319 -35.38 -9.86 -5.33
N LEU A 320 -35.45 -9.76 -4.02
CA LEU A 320 -35.32 -8.50 -3.29
C LEU A 320 -34.36 -8.69 -2.12
N THR A 321 -33.36 -7.81 -2.01
CA THR A 321 -32.48 -7.76 -0.84
C THR A 321 -32.54 -6.36 -0.25
N ALA A 322 -32.72 -6.26 1.06
CA ALA A 322 -32.58 -5.03 1.81
C ALA A 322 -31.55 -5.24 2.93
N THR A 323 -30.61 -4.32 3.04
CA THR A 323 -29.58 -4.33 4.10
C THR A 323 -29.53 -2.97 4.77
N PHE A 324 -29.40 -2.99 6.08
CA PHE A 324 -29.12 -1.79 6.87
C PHE A 324 -27.95 -2.08 7.79
N ARG A 325 -26.97 -1.17 7.81
CA ARG A 325 -25.84 -1.22 8.72
C ARG A 325 -25.66 0.14 9.39
N ARG A 326 -25.43 0.11 10.70
CA ARG A 326 -25.09 1.27 11.51
C ARG A 326 -23.76 1.04 12.20
N ASP A 327 -22.78 1.84 11.87
CA ASP A 327 -21.41 1.73 12.39
C ASP A 327 -21.06 2.93 13.25
N GLY A 328 -20.41 2.68 14.39
CA GLY A 328 -19.89 3.71 15.28
C GLY A 328 -18.39 3.51 15.47
N THR A 329 -17.59 4.55 15.18
CA THR A 329 -16.12 4.51 15.29
C THR A 329 -15.60 5.50 16.32
N SER A 330 -14.56 5.11 17.07
CA SER A 330 -13.86 6.01 18.01
C SER A 330 -12.99 7.06 17.33
N ARG A 331 -12.74 6.93 16.01
CA ARG A 331 -11.94 7.89 15.22
C ARG A 331 -12.62 9.23 15.01
N LEU A 332 -13.93 9.29 15.21
CA LEU A 332 -14.73 10.52 15.10
C LEU A 332 -15.19 11.02 16.47
N ALA A 333 -15.42 12.32 16.58
CA ALA A 333 -15.97 12.95 17.78
C ALA A 333 -17.35 12.35 18.13
N LYS A 334 -17.73 12.39 19.40
CA LYS A 334 -18.91 11.72 19.95
C LYS A 334 -20.19 11.97 19.15
N GLU A 335 -20.39 13.19 18.69
CA GLU A 335 -21.57 13.65 17.96
C GLU A 335 -21.65 13.03 16.55
N ASN A 336 -20.49 12.70 15.95
CA ASN A 336 -20.36 12.28 14.55
C ASN A 336 -19.94 10.80 14.39
N ARG A 337 -19.83 10.05 15.49
CA ARG A 337 -19.35 8.65 15.50
C ARG A 337 -20.16 7.72 14.62
N TRP A 338 -21.48 7.94 14.54
CA TRP A 338 -22.40 6.99 13.96
C TRP A 338 -22.73 7.31 12.51
N GLY A 339 -22.48 6.33 11.62
CA GLY A 339 -22.91 6.33 10.24
C GLY A 339 -24.03 5.31 9.98
N ASN A 340 -24.93 5.63 9.02
CA ASN A 340 -25.99 4.72 8.58
C ASN A 340 -25.80 4.39 7.11
N PHE A 341 -25.81 3.09 6.79
CA PHE A 341 -25.42 2.57 5.48
C PHE A 341 -26.50 1.59 4.97
N PRO A 342 -27.61 2.11 4.41
CA PRO A 342 -28.65 1.30 3.79
C PRO A 342 -28.23 0.85 2.38
N SER A 343 -28.74 -0.32 1.96
CA SER A 343 -28.70 -0.76 0.58
C SER A 343 -29.93 -1.59 0.22
N VAL A 344 -30.32 -1.54 -1.05
CA VAL A 344 -31.42 -2.32 -1.62
C VAL A 344 -31.02 -2.82 -3.00
N SER A 345 -31.38 -4.06 -3.31
CA SER A 345 -31.24 -4.62 -4.64
C SER A 345 -32.50 -5.37 -5.03
N ALA A 346 -32.84 -5.32 -6.31
CA ALA A 346 -33.93 -6.09 -6.89
C ALA A 346 -33.47 -6.76 -8.20
N ALA A 347 -33.95 -7.96 -8.45
CA ALA A 347 -33.74 -8.62 -9.73
C ALA A 347 -34.99 -9.37 -10.17
N TRP A 348 -35.16 -9.45 -11.48
CA TRP A 348 -36.23 -10.17 -12.13
C TRP A 348 -35.64 -11.14 -13.15
N ARG A 349 -35.92 -12.41 -12.94
CA ARG A 349 -35.54 -13.51 -13.83
C ARG A 349 -36.60 -13.74 -14.87
N ILE A 350 -36.54 -13.01 -15.97
CA ILE A 350 -37.55 -12.97 -17.04
C ILE A 350 -37.67 -14.34 -17.70
N SER A 351 -36.61 -15.08 -17.83
CA SER A 351 -36.56 -16.42 -18.43
C SER A 351 -37.47 -17.44 -17.74
N LYS A 352 -37.86 -17.21 -16.47
CA LYS A 352 -38.76 -18.06 -15.69
C LYS A 352 -40.26 -17.69 -15.87
N GLU A 353 -40.55 -16.62 -16.59
CA GLU A 353 -41.93 -16.22 -16.82
C GLU A 353 -42.63 -17.09 -17.88
N SER A 354 -43.91 -17.36 -17.71
CA SER A 354 -44.71 -18.20 -18.62
C SER A 354 -44.83 -17.63 -20.04
N PHE A 355 -44.74 -16.32 -20.18
CA PHE A 355 -44.76 -15.63 -21.48
C PHE A 355 -43.41 -15.70 -22.23
N PHE A 356 -42.28 -16.01 -21.50
CA PHE A 356 -40.95 -16.03 -22.11
C PHE A 356 -40.71 -17.38 -22.79
N LYS A 357 -40.89 -17.42 -24.11
CA LYS A 357 -40.75 -18.64 -24.93
C LYS A 357 -39.69 -18.43 -26.03
N VAL A 358 -38.43 -18.16 -25.62
CA VAL A 358 -37.32 -17.93 -26.54
C VAL A 358 -36.31 -19.08 -26.40
N PRO A 359 -36.34 -20.09 -27.30
CA PRO A 359 -35.59 -21.34 -27.11
C PRO A 359 -34.07 -21.22 -27.05
N TRP A 360 -33.51 -20.16 -27.61
CA TRP A 360 -32.06 -19.94 -27.66
C TRP A 360 -31.52 -19.11 -26.50
N ILE A 361 -32.37 -18.58 -25.63
CA ILE A 361 -32.02 -17.90 -24.38
C ILE A 361 -32.34 -18.83 -23.22
N ASP A 362 -31.31 -19.34 -22.56
CA ASP A 362 -31.45 -20.27 -21.44
C ASP A 362 -31.78 -19.54 -20.14
N ASP A 363 -31.21 -18.38 -19.93
CA ASP A 363 -31.51 -17.52 -18.80
C ASP A 363 -31.40 -16.03 -19.17
N LEU A 364 -32.27 -15.23 -18.59
CA LEU A 364 -32.30 -13.78 -18.71
C LEU A 364 -32.76 -13.16 -17.39
N LYS A 365 -31.90 -12.39 -16.77
CA LYS A 365 -32.15 -11.69 -15.51
C LYS A 365 -31.75 -10.23 -15.60
N ILE A 366 -32.68 -9.33 -15.27
CA ILE A 366 -32.41 -7.90 -15.08
C ILE A 366 -32.20 -7.63 -13.59
N ARG A 367 -31.24 -6.79 -13.25
CA ARG A 367 -30.93 -6.45 -11.87
C ARG A 367 -30.64 -4.96 -11.72
N GLY A 368 -30.94 -4.44 -10.54
CA GLY A 368 -30.57 -3.10 -10.15
C GLY A 368 -30.33 -3.04 -8.65
N ASN A 369 -29.38 -2.20 -8.25
CA ASN A 369 -29.12 -1.96 -6.85
C ASN A 369 -28.76 -0.50 -6.58
N TRP A 370 -29.02 -0.09 -5.36
CA TRP A 370 -28.54 1.14 -4.78
C TRP A 370 -28.00 0.85 -3.39
N GLY A 371 -26.90 1.50 -3.03
CA GLY A 371 -26.34 1.37 -1.69
C GLY A 371 -25.46 2.55 -1.31
N ARG A 372 -25.38 2.77 0.01
CA ARG A 372 -24.47 3.72 0.63
C ARG A 372 -23.44 2.96 1.47
N LEU A 373 -22.17 3.32 1.28
CA LEU A 373 -21.04 2.87 2.08
C LEU A 373 -20.43 4.04 2.82
N GLY A 374 -19.81 3.79 3.98
CA GLY A 374 -19.08 4.76 4.77
C GLY A 374 -17.60 4.46 4.83
N ASN A 375 -16.80 5.52 4.93
CA ASN A 375 -15.38 5.47 5.21
C ASN A 375 -15.06 6.48 6.31
N ALA A 376 -14.34 6.05 7.34
CA ALA A 376 -13.82 6.90 8.43
C ALA A 376 -12.30 6.66 8.61
N SER A 377 -11.58 6.46 7.48
CA SER A 377 -10.14 6.23 7.46
C SER A 377 -9.39 7.53 7.67
N ILE A 378 -9.34 7.97 8.93
CA ILE A 378 -8.54 9.07 9.45
C ILE A 378 -7.62 8.53 10.54
N GLY A 379 -6.63 9.34 10.95
CA GLY A 379 -5.77 9.00 12.07
C GLY A 379 -6.56 8.86 13.38
N ASP A 380 -6.07 8.02 14.26
CA ASP A 380 -6.61 7.92 15.61
C ASP A 380 -6.39 9.27 16.31
N TRP A 381 -7.42 9.80 16.97
CA TRP A 381 -7.36 11.08 17.69
C TRP A 381 -7.21 12.34 16.81
N ASP A 382 -7.41 12.27 15.47
CA ASP A 382 -7.32 13.43 14.57
C ASP A 382 -8.28 14.59 14.93
N TYR A 383 -9.29 14.32 15.74
CA TYR A 383 -10.23 15.32 16.27
C TYR A 383 -9.83 15.89 17.63
N VAL A 384 -8.71 15.43 18.23
CA VAL A 384 -8.22 15.87 19.55
C VAL A 384 -7.04 16.82 19.39
N GLY A 385 -7.18 18.04 19.92
CA GLY A 385 -6.08 19.01 19.96
C GLY A 385 -5.06 18.65 21.03
N THR A 386 -3.77 18.61 20.65
CA THR A 386 -2.65 18.37 21.56
C THR A 386 -1.83 19.64 21.75
N ILE A 387 -1.23 19.79 22.93
CA ILE A 387 -0.30 20.87 23.24
C ILE A 387 1.11 20.28 23.27
N ASN A 388 1.97 20.83 22.41
CA ASN A 388 3.40 20.50 22.44
C ASN A 388 4.10 21.42 23.46
N GLN A 389 4.74 20.81 24.46
CA GLN A 389 5.46 21.50 25.53
C GLN A 389 7.00 21.51 25.28
N SER A 390 7.44 20.96 24.15
CA SER A 390 8.86 20.94 23.76
C SER A 390 9.25 22.12 22.85
N ILE A 391 8.34 23.06 22.63
CA ILE A 391 8.60 24.29 21.88
C ILE A 391 9.46 25.21 22.75
N VAL A 392 10.47 25.79 22.14
CA VAL A 392 11.36 26.75 22.82
C VAL A 392 11.30 28.11 22.14
N THR A 393 11.50 29.16 22.92
CA THR A 393 11.67 30.54 22.44
C THR A 393 12.85 31.20 23.14
N VAL A 394 13.29 32.35 22.65
CA VAL A 394 14.42 33.08 23.24
C VAL A 394 13.88 34.35 23.92
N PHE A 395 14.12 34.45 25.23
CA PHE A 395 13.87 35.67 26.02
C PHE A 395 15.16 36.12 26.71
N GLY A 396 15.55 37.39 26.53
CA GLY A 396 16.73 37.94 27.16
C GLY A 396 18.05 37.19 26.84
N GLY A 397 18.14 36.58 25.66
CA GLY A 397 19.27 35.76 25.24
C GLY A 397 19.31 34.30 25.80
N ALA A 398 18.29 33.90 26.58
CA ALA A 398 18.16 32.55 27.11
C ALA A 398 17.06 31.77 26.36
N ILE A 399 17.30 30.47 26.15
CA ILE A 399 16.29 29.54 25.62
C ILE A 399 15.32 29.21 26.75
N VAL A 400 14.03 29.49 26.52
CA VAL A 400 12.95 29.26 27.50
C VAL A 400 11.94 28.27 26.90
N PRO A 401 11.57 27.20 27.63
CA PRO A 401 10.51 26.29 27.18
C PRO A 401 9.15 26.99 27.15
N GLY A 402 8.38 26.67 26.15
CA GLY A 402 7.02 27.14 25.94
C GLY A 402 6.04 26.00 25.69
N ALA A 403 4.77 26.34 25.56
CA ALA A 403 3.73 25.38 25.20
C ALA A 403 2.80 26.01 24.17
N THR A 404 2.49 25.29 23.10
CA THR A 404 1.54 25.74 22.08
C THR A 404 0.82 24.57 21.41
N GLN A 405 -0.34 24.86 20.84
CA GLN A 405 -1.01 23.92 19.95
C GLN A 405 -0.31 23.97 18.59
N VAL A 406 0.30 22.88 18.18
CA VAL A 406 1.06 22.75 16.92
C VAL A 406 0.24 22.12 15.78
N LYS A 407 -0.90 21.53 16.11
CA LYS A 407 -1.81 20.88 15.15
C LYS A 407 -3.21 21.51 15.25
N LEU A 408 -3.71 22.04 14.15
CA LEU A 408 -5.11 22.41 14.04
C LEU A 408 -5.97 21.17 13.91
N VAL A 409 -7.06 21.10 14.66
CA VAL A 409 -7.98 19.97 14.65
C VAL A 409 -9.36 20.38 14.17
N ASN A 410 -10.08 19.43 13.59
CA ASN A 410 -11.47 19.59 13.18
C ASN A 410 -12.35 18.59 13.93
N THR A 411 -13.11 19.06 14.91
CA THR A 411 -14.04 18.24 15.69
C THR A 411 -15.32 17.88 14.92
N ASN A 412 -15.58 18.56 13.79
CA ASN A 412 -16.78 18.36 12.97
C ASN A 412 -16.62 17.30 11.87
N LEU A 413 -15.53 16.53 11.91
CA LEU A 413 -15.32 15.44 10.96
C LEU A 413 -16.47 14.43 11.01
N VAL A 414 -16.98 14.06 9.83
CA VAL A 414 -18.03 13.08 9.63
C VAL A 414 -17.57 11.95 8.71
N TRP A 415 -18.37 10.91 8.59
CA TRP A 415 -18.12 9.82 7.67
C TRP A 415 -18.09 10.33 6.21
N GLU A 416 -17.05 9.99 5.48
CA GLU A 416 -17.07 10.03 4.03
C GLU A 416 -18.10 9.00 3.54
N THR A 417 -18.94 9.36 2.59
CA THR A 417 -20.00 8.48 2.10
C THR A 417 -19.89 8.27 0.58
N LYS A 418 -20.03 7.01 0.17
CA LYS A 418 -20.10 6.61 -1.24
C LYS A 418 -21.46 6.02 -1.55
N GLU A 419 -22.22 6.70 -2.40
CA GLU A 419 -23.50 6.22 -2.94
C GLU A 419 -23.28 5.65 -4.33
N THR A 420 -23.77 4.42 -4.56
CA THR A 420 -23.64 3.74 -5.85
C THR A 420 -24.99 3.24 -6.32
N VAL A 421 -25.28 3.46 -7.60
CA VAL A 421 -26.40 2.85 -8.34
C VAL A 421 -25.80 1.98 -9.43
N ASN A 422 -26.25 0.73 -9.52
CA ASN A 422 -25.92 -0.18 -10.61
C ASN A 422 -27.19 -0.69 -11.26
N ILE A 423 -27.19 -0.78 -12.58
CA ILE A 423 -28.26 -1.38 -13.38
C ILE A 423 -27.60 -2.29 -14.41
N GLY A 424 -28.06 -3.53 -14.49
CA GLY A 424 -27.45 -4.50 -15.37
C GLY A 424 -28.38 -5.65 -15.73
N PHE A 425 -27.92 -6.49 -16.61
CA PHE A 425 -28.57 -7.74 -16.93
C PHE A 425 -27.54 -8.86 -17.16
N ASP A 426 -27.99 -10.07 -16.88
CA ASP A 426 -27.24 -11.31 -17.09
C ASP A 426 -28.02 -12.18 -18.04
N ALA A 427 -27.38 -12.76 -19.05
CA ALA A 427 -27.99 -13.64 -20.01
C ALA A 427 -27.12 -14.86 -20.32
N SER A 428 -27.75 -16.03 -20.53
CA SER A 428 -27.09 -17.22 -21.06
C SER A 428 -27.83 -17.76 -22.27
N PHE A 429 -27.08 -18.30 -23.21
CA PHE A 429 -27.57 -18.73 -24.51
C PHE A 429 -26.93 -20.07 -24.91
N LEU A 430 -27.63 -20.80 -25.83
CA LEU A 430 -27.11 -21.99 -26.49
C LEU A 430 -26.70 -23.10 -25.51
N ASN A 431 -27.60 -23.46 -24.59
CA ASN A 431 -27.34 -24.38 -23.49
C ASN A 431 -26.20 -23.93 -22.58
N SER A 432 -26.20 -22.63 -22.23
CA SER A 432 -25.21 -21.97 -21.36
C SER A 432 -23.77 -22.02 -21.86
N ARG A 433 -23.57 -22.23 -23.17
CA ARG A 433 -22.26 -22.12 -23.81
C ARG A 433 -21.81 -20.69 -23.94
N LEU A 434 -22.74 -19.77 -24.25
CA LEU A 434 -22.48 -18.35 -24.32
C LEU A 434 -23.10 -17.66 -23.11
N THR A 435 -22.31 -16.90 -22.34
CA THR A 435 -22.77 -16.06 -21.23
C THR A 435 -22.44 -14.62 -21.50
N PHE A 436 -23.37 -13.72 -21.18
CA PHE A 436 -23.18 -12.28 -21.33
C PHE A 436 -23.70 -11.55 -20.09
N SER A 437 -22.90 -10.66 -19.54
CA SER A 437 -23.28 -9.75 -18.48
C SER A 437 -22.90 -8.33 -18.87
N ALA A 438 -23.83 -7.40 -18.66
CA ALA A 438 -23.60 -5.98 -18.87
C ALA A 438 -24.14 -5.19 -17.68
N GLU A 439 -23.35 -4.25 -17.19
CA GLU A 439 -23.70 -3.38 -16.08
C GLU A 439 -23.27 -1.95 -16.34
N TYR A 440 -24.14 -1.01 -16.02
CA TYR A 440 -23.80 0.42 -15.87
C TYR A 440 -23.74 0.76 -14.40
N TYR A 441 -22.66 1.40 -13.96
CA TYR A 441 -22.55 1.90 -12.61
C TYR A 441 -22.38 3.42 -12.57
N HIS A 442 -22.96 4.01 -11.53
CA HIS A 442 -22.80 5.41 -11.19
C HIS A 442 -22.57 5.55 -9.70
N SER A 443 -21.41 6.07 -9.33
CA SER A 443 -21.00 6.22 -7.95
C SER A 443 -20.61 7.68 -7.65
N LYS A 444 -21.10 8.21 -6.53
CA LYS A 444 -20.75 9.53 -6.02
C LYS A 444 -20.21 9.40 -4.60
N THR A 445 -18.98 9.85 -4.39
CA THR A 445 -18.37 9.98 -3.06
C THR A 445 -18.53 11.42 -2.61
N LYS A 446 -19.06 11.62 -1.42
CA LYS A 446 -19.28 12.92 -0.76
C LYS A 446 -18.49 12.96 0.53
N ASP A 447 -18.23 14.18 1.00
CA ASP A 447 -17.57 14.41 2.29
C ASP A 447 -16.21 13.70 2.37
N VAL A 448 -15.45 13.69 1.25
CA VAL A 448 -14.14 13.03 1.15
C VAL A 448 -13.21 13.60 2.20
N LEU A 449 -12.66 12.70 3.01
CA LEU A 449 -11.72 13.02 4.07
C LEU A 449 -10.34 13.32 3.45
N THR A 450 -9.94 14.58 3.47
CA THR A 450 -8.68 15.06 2.89
C THR A 450 -8.03 16.12 3.77
N GLU A 451 -6.76 16.38 3.56
CA GLU A 451 -6.06 17.49 4.20
C GLU A 451 -6.47 18.82 3.56
N MET A 452 -6.78 19.80 4.41
CA MET A 452 -7.15 21.14 3.96
C MET A 452 -5.94 22.06 4.06
N PRO A 453 -5.38 22.54 2.94
CA PRO A 453 -4.25 23.45 2.98
C PRO A 453 -4.57 24.69 3.79
N ILE A 454 -3.67 25.05 4.69
CA ILE A 454 -3.76 26.26 5.53
C ILE A 454 -2.58 27.19 5.25
N ALA A 455 -2.76 28.48 5.54
CA ALA A 455 -1.68 29.43 5.37
C ALA A 455 -0.52 29.16 6.35
N ILE A 456 0.71 29.25 5.89
CA ILE A 456 1.92 29.07 6.74
C ILE A 456 1.92 30.06 7.92
N SER A 457 1.33 31.25 7.73
CA SER A 457 1.18 32.27 8.78
C SER A 457 0.33 31.85 9.98
N THR A 458 -0.38 30.72 9.92
CA THR A 458 -1.10 30.16 11.08
C THR A 458 -0.16 29.59 12.14
N GLY A 459 1.13 29.36 11.82
CA GLY A 459 2.11 28.76 12.72
C GLY A 459 1.92 27.26 12.97
N ASN A 460 1.02 26.61 12.25
CA ASN A 460 0.80 25.18 12.37
C ASN A 460 2.00 24.40 11.81
N GLN A 461 2.58 23.49 12.61
CA GLN A 461 3.81 22.75 12.28
C GLN A 461 3.57 21.28 11.95
N GLU A 462 2.44 20.70 12.36
CA GLU A 462 2.14 19.27 12.20
C GLU A 462 1.22 18.96 11.01
N GLY A 463 1.27 19.78 9.96
CA GLY A 463 0.52 19.55 8.73
C GLY A 463 -0.89 20.13 8.72
N ALA A 464 -1.58 19.94 7.62
CA ALA A 464 -2.92 20.46 7.39
C ALA A 464 -3.98 19.66 8.16
N PRO A 465 -5.01 20.32 8.73
CA PRO A 465 -6.10 19.62 9.38
C PRO A 465 -6.89 18.78 8.38
N LYS A 466 -7.43 17.64 8.82
CA LYS A 466 -8.40 16.87 8.04
C LYS A 466 -9.74 17.60 7.95
N ALA A 467 -10.38 17.51 6.79
CA ALA A 467 -11.72 18.04 6.56
C ALA A 467 -12.52 17.15 5.60
N ASN A 468 -13.84 17.20 5.71
CA ASN A 468 -14.77 16.63 4.75
C ASN A 468 -14.98 17.63 3.61
N ALA A 469 -14.08 17.68 2.64
CA ALA A 469 -14.00 18.83 1.74
C ALA A 469 -14.33 18.48 0.29
N ALA A 470 -13.88 17.35 -0.22
CA ALA A 470 -13.99 17.03 -1.64
C ALA A 470 -15.19 16.14 -1.97
N SER A 471 -15.56 16.09 -3.23
CA SER A 471 -16.51 15.11 -3.76
C SER A 471 -16.10 14.63 -5.15
N LEU A 472 -16.37 13.35 -5.42
CA LEU A 472 -15.94 12.62 -6.60
C LEU A 472 -17.13 11.89 -7.24
N ARG A 473 -17.09 11.72 -8.55
CA ARG A 473 -18.02 10.87 -9.30
C ARG A 473 -17.25 9.89 -10.18
N ASN A 474 -17.62 8.62 -10.07
CA ASN A 474 -17.19 7.54 -10.97
C ASN A 474 -18.39 6.96 -11.69
N ARG A 475 -18.26 6.69 -12.98
CA ARG A 475 -19.29 6.00 -13.76
C ARG A 475 -18.66 5.22 -14.90
N GLY A 476 -19.30 4.16 -15.33
CA GLY A 476 -18.78 3.37 -16.43
C GLY A 476 -19.70 2.20 -16.78
N PHE A 477 -19.22 1.41 -17.73
CA PHE A 477 -19.83 0.17 -18.14
C PHE A 477 -18.88 -0.99 -17.86
N GLU A 478 -19.42 -2.10 -17.44
CA GLU A 478 -18.74 -3.37 -17.30
C GLU A 478 -19.43 -4.39 -18.17
N LEU A 479 -18.67 -5.05 -19.04
CA LEU A 479 -19.14 -6.07 -19.96
C LEU A 479 -18.32 -7.34 -19.75
N SER A 480 -18.99 -8.47 -19.66
CA SER A 480 -18.35 -9.79 -19.60
C SER A 480 -19.01 -10.71 -20.63
N LEU A 481 -18.19 -11.30 -21.50
CA LEU A 481 -18.62 -12.27 -22.51
C LEU A 481 -17.82 -13.56 -22.31
N GLY A 482 -18.52 -14.65 -21.99
CA GLY A 482 -17.94 -15.96 -21.77
C GLY A 482 -18.41 -16.97 -22.81
N TRP A 483 -17.50 -17.76 -23.35
CA TRP A 483 -17.79 -18.91 -24.18
C TRP A 483 -17.20 -20.16 -23.57
N LYS A 484 -17.99 -21.24 -23.46
CA LYS A 484 -17.52 -22.58 -23.04
C LYS A 484 -18.17 -23.62 -23.93
N ASP A 485 -17.38 -24.53 -24.45
CA ASP A 485 -17.89 -25.62 -25.27
C ASP A 485 -17.03 -26.87 -25.12
N GLN A 486 -17.56 -27.98 -25.61
CA GLN A 486 -16.88 -29.27 -25.59
C GLN A 486 -17.13 -29.99 -26.92
N VAL A 487 -16.08 -30.47 -27.54
CA VAL A 487 -16.12 -31.32 -28.72
C VAL A 487 -15.43 -32.64 -28.36
N SER A 488 -16.21 -33.72 -28.25
CA SER A 488 -15.73 -34.98 -27.67
C SER A 488 -15.15 -34.77 -26.27
N ASP A 489 -13.91 -35.18 -26.03
CA ASP A 489 -13.20 -35.00 -24.75
C ASP A 489 -12.50 -33.65 -24.61
N PHE A 490 -12.45 -32.87 -25.68
CA PHE A 490 -11.78 -31.56 -25.68
C PHE A 490 -12.73 -30.46 -25.20
N LYS A 491 -12.39 -29.88 -24.01
CA LYS A 491 -13.12 -28.76 -23.40
C LYS A 491 -12.34 -27.46 -23.63
N TYR A 492 -13.01 -26.43 -24.11
CA TYR A 492 -12.39 -25.12 -24.32
C TYR A 492 -13.31 -24.00 -23.86
N GLY A 493 -12.72 -22.84 -23.57
CA GLY A 493 -13.45 -21.65 -23.18
C GLY A 493 -12.63 -20.38 -23.38
N ALA A 494 -13.36 -19.28 -23.54
CA ALA A 494 -12.78 -17.95 -23.63
C ALA A 494 -13.63 -17.01 -22.77
N LEU A 495 -12.97 -16.04 -22.11
CA LEU A 495 -13.62 -14.99 -21.34
C LEU A 495 -13.06 -13.64 -21.76
N LEU A 496 -13.93 -12.72 -22.13
CA LEU A 496 -13.60 -11.32 -22.45
C LEU A 496 -14.29 -10.42 -21.44
N ASN A 497 -13.51 -9.56 -20.77
CA ASN A 497 -14.02 -8.52 -19.88
C ASN A 497 -13.59 -7.15 -20.40
N ILE A 498 -14.52 -6.21 -20.44
CA ILE A 498 -14.29 -4.83 -20.83
C ILE A 498 -14.87 -3.93 -19.76
N THR A 499 -14.04 -3.06 -19.18
CA THR A 499 -14.49 -2.05 -18.21
C THR A 499 -14.12 -0.67 -18.71
N THR A 500 -15.09 0.25 -18.63
CA THR A 500 -14.85 1.68 -18.88
C THR A 500 -14.97 2.44 -17.57
N LEU A 501 -14.17 3.50 -17.42
CA LEU A 501 -14.20 4.36 -16.24
C LEU A 501 -14.14 5.83 -16.65
N SER A 502 -15.09 6.61 -16.15
CA SER A 502 -15.06 8.08 -16.20
C SER A 502 -15.06 8.60 -14.78
N ASN A 503 -13.92 9.14 -14.35
CA ASN A 503 -13.75 9.81 -13.06
C ASN A 503 -13.90 11.32 -13.22
N LYS A 504 -14.54 12.00 -12.24
CA LYS A 504 -14.68 13.45 -12.22
C LYS A 504 -14.69 13.98 -10.79
N VAL A 505 -13.87 14.99 -10.53
CA VAL A 505 -13.88 15.78 -9.30
C VAL A 505 -15.02 16.79 -9.36
N LEU A 506 -15.93 16.75 -8.39
CA LEU A 506 -17.10 17.61 -8.32
C LEU A 506 -16.89 18.80 -7.38
N SER A 507 -16.05 18.64 -6.37
CA SER A 507 -15.67 19.68 -5.39
C SER A 507 -14.29 19.38 -4.85
N LEU A 508 -13.51 20.41 -4.56
CA LEU A 508 -12.22 20.32 -3.86
C LEU A 508 -12.31 20.85 -2.41
N GLY A 509 -13.44 21.43 -2.02
CA GLY A 509 -13.69 21.91 -0.67
C GLY A 509 -13.03 23.23 -0.29
N TYR A 510 -12.32 23.88 -1.20
CA TYR A 510 -11.70 25.20 -1.00
C TYR A 510 -11.59 25.96 -2.33
N GLU A 511 -11.25 27.25 -2.26
CA GLU A 511 -11.31 28.16 -3.42
C GLU A 511 -10.27 27.92 -4.53
N LYS A 512 -9.21 27.14 -4.24
CA LYS A 512 -8.21 26.83 -5.29
C LYS A 512 -8.82 25.90 -6.35
N PRO A 513 -8.59 26.17 -7.64
CA PRO A 513 -9.17 25.39 -8.73
C PRO A 513 -8.51 24.02 -8.93
N PHE A 514 -7.36 23.77 -8.29
CA PHE A 514 -6.61 22.50 -8.40
C PHE A 514 -5.71 22.26 -7.18
N ILE A 515 -5.29 20.99 -7.05
CA ILE A 515 -4.28 20.48 -6.11
C ILE A 515 -3.18 19.84 -6.93
N ASP A 516 -1.93 20.24 -6.69
CA ASP A 516 -0.75 19.58 -7.26
C ASP A 516 -0.16 18.58 -6.26
N SER A 517 0.24 17.41 -6.76
CA SER A 517 0.92 16.37 -5.98
C SER A 517 1.97 15.70 -6.87
N GLY A 518 3.23 16.12 -6.73
CA GLY A 518 4.32 15.66 -7.56
C GLY A 518 4.05 15.94 -9.06
N GLN A 519 3.95 14.89 -9.85
CA GLN A 519 3.71 14.95 -11.29
C GLN A 519 2.22 14.83 -11.66
N ALA A 520 1.33 14.96 -10.69
CA ALA A 520 -0.10 14.84 -10.89
C ALA A 520 -0.83 16.12 -10.44
N ARG A 521 -1.95 16.42 -11.12
CA ARG A 521 -2.85 17.53 -10.79
C ARG A 521 -4.28 17.02 -10.65
N THR A 522 -4.93 17.43 -9.59
CA THR A 522 -6.37 17.24 -9.39
C THR A 522 -7.07 18.57 -9.56
N ARG A 523 -7.95 18.69 -10.53
CA ARG A 523 -8.68 19.93 -10.79
C ARG A 523 -10.19 19.74 -10.74
N LEU A 524 -10.89 20.80 -10.41
CA LEU A 524 -12.35 20.83 -10.47
C LEU A 524 -12.83 20.49 -11.89
N ASN A 525 -13.81 19.59 -12.00
CA ASN A 525 -14.36 19.08 -13.24
C ASN A 525 -13.41 18.22 -14.10
N GLY A 526 -12.18 17.98 -13.67
CA GLY A 526 -11.22 17.04 -14.24
C GLY A 526 -11.22 15.68 -13.56
N PRO A 527 -10.41 14.74 -14.03
CA PRO A 527 -10.15 13.49 -13.34
C PRO A 527 -9.31 13.71 -12.08
N LEU A 528 -9.34 12.74 -11.17
CA LEU A 528 -8.47 12.70 -9.98
C LEU A 528 -7.05 12.35 -10.42
N ALA A 529 -6.06 13.12 -9.95
CA ALA A 529 -4.64 12.86 -10.12
C ALA A 529 -4.22 12.62 -11.59
N GLU A 530 -4.71 13.45 -12.52
CA GLU A 530 -4.26 13.40 -13.91
C GLU A 530 -2.78 13.78 -14.03
N PHE A 531 -2.03 13.13 -14.90
CA PHE A 531 -0.65 13.51 -15.17
C PHE A 531 -0.59 14.96 -15.67
N PHE A 532 0.24 15.76 -15.02
CA PHE A 532 0.45 17.15 -15.35
C PHE A 532 1.95 17.41 -15.52
N LEU A 533 2.41 17.28 -16.74
CA LEU A 533 3.82 17.33 -17.12
C LEU A 533 4.03 18.35 -18.23
N TYR A 534 5.27 18.79 -18.39
CA TYR A 534 5.64 19.54 -19.57
C TYR A 534 5.51 18.67 -20.82
N LYS A 535 4.83 19.18 -21.82
CA LYS A 535 4.80 18.54 -23.14
C LYS A 535 6.15 18.80 -23.83
N THR A 536 6.85 17.72 -24.18
CA THR A 536 8.11 17.83 -24.91
C THR A 536 7.83 18.08 -26.39
N ASP A 537 8.58 18.99 -26.98
CA ASP A 537 8.49 19.32 -28.42
C ASP A 537 9.71 18.80 -29.21
N GLY A 538 10.50 17.93 -28.57
CA GLY A 538 11.68 17.32 -29.15
C GLY A 538 12.98 17.83 -28.52
N ILE A 539 14.08 17.55 -29.20
CA ILE A 539 15.44 17.97 -28.82
C ILE A 539 15.97 18.87 -29.91
N PHE A 540 16.58 20.00 -29.56
CA PHE A 540 17.30 20.83 -30.51
C PHE A 540 18.43 20.00 -31.16
N LYS A 541 18.47 20.00 -32.50
CA LYS A 541 19.46 19.24 -33.27
C LYS A 541 20.51 20.13 -33.93
N THR A 542 20.26 21.42 -34.01
CA THR A 542 21.16 22.40 -34.65
C THR A 542 21.22 23.68 -33.82
N GLN A 543 22.32 24.42 -33.93
CA GLN A 543 22.46 25.73 -33.31
C GLN A 543 21.38 26.71 -33.79
N GLU A 544 21.05 26.66 -35.07
CA GLU A 544 20.00 27.49 -35.67
C GLU A 544 18.64 27.29 -34.99
N GLN A 545 18.29 26.07 -34.59
CA GLN A 545 17.06 25.79 -33.80
C GLN A 545 17.10 26.44 -32.44
N ILE A 546 18.25 26.47 -31.77
CA ILE A 546 18.45 27.12 -30.47
C ILE A 546 18.34 28.64 -30.63
N ASP A 547 19.01 29.22 -31.62
CA ASP A 547 19.04 30.66 -31.88
C ASP A 547 17.65 31.21 -32.26
N ASN A 548 16.82 30.39 -32.94
CA ASN A 548 15.46 30.75 -33.32
C ASN A 548 14.43 30.49 -32.20
N TYR A 549 14.84 29.90 -31.07
CA TYR A 549 13.94 29.65 -29.92
C TYR A 549 13.89 30.90 -29.03
N VAL A 550 13.04 31.84 -29.44
CA VAL A 550 12.93 33.19 -28.85
C VAL A 550 11.54 33.42 -28.24
N THR A 551 11.43 34.36 -27.32
CA THR A 551 10.15 34.88 -26.82
C THR A 551 9.34 35.55 -27.95
N PRO A 552 8.04 35.83 -27.74
CA PRO A 552 7.27 36.63 -28.71
C PRO A 552 7.86 38.01 -29.00
N ASP A 553 8.68 38.54 -28.10
CA ASP A 553 9.38 39.82 -28.25
C ASP A 553 10.77 39.69 -28.89
N GLY A 554 11.15 38.47 -29.32
CA GLY A 554 12.41 38.19 -30.01
C GLY A 554 13.62 37.96 -29.13
N GLU A 555 13.45 37.89 -27.79
CA GLU A 555 14.53 37.60 -26.86
C GLU A 555 14.81 36.10 -26.77
N PRO A 556 16.09 35.66 -26.76
CA PRO A 556 16.44 34.26 -26.64
C PRO A 556 15.87 33.64 -25.34
N ILE A 557 15.11 32.55 -25.47
CA ILE A 557 14.60 31.78 -24.32
C ILE A 557 15.70 30.93 -23.69
N MET A 558 16.63 30.43 -24.51
CA MET A 558 17.82 29.73 -24.05
C MET A 558 19.04 30.61 -24.16
N ILE A 559 19.64 30.96 -23.05
CA ILE A 559 20.94 31.63 -23.04
C ILE A 559 21.99 30.55 -23.31
N SER A 560 22.71 30.69 -24.43
CA SER A 560 23.71 29.76 -24.90
C SER A 560 24.65 29.28 -23.81
N GLY A 561 24.77 27.96 -23.65
CA GLY A 561 25.89 27.30 -22.98
C GLY A 561 26.14 27.66 -21.53
N LYS A 562 25.13 28.13 -20.83
CA LYS A 562 25.29 28.53 -19.42
C LYS A 562 24.24 27.90 -18.53
#